data_cc5c0557c66f43cc6a800b8d87124580
#
_entry.id   cc5c0557c66f43cc6a800b8d87124580
#
_cell.length_a   1.000
_cell.length_b   1.000
_cell.length_c   1.000
_cell.angle_alpha   90.00
_cell.angle_beta   90.00
_cell.angle_gamma   90.00
#
_symmetry.space_group_name_H-M   'P 1'
#
loop_
_entity.id
_entity.type
_entity.pdbx_description
1 polymer ?
#
loop_
_entity_poly.entity_id
_entity_poly.type
_entity_poly.pdbx_seq_one_letter_code
_entity_poly.pdbx_strand_id
1 'polypeptide(L)'
;MIKTVFLDLDDVLADFMKGLHKALNISYDYSNYPYRKGDWDILGHQIMLNGELVTFEQCNACCNTIFWIDLGWTCDGHEILRAILDIFDANQIYLLTAPMPNLETASGKMMWVHENLPVCLKNTIITQAPKHLLARPDTLLIDDKDQNIDEFREAGGQGILVPRPWNELHGWAGETLQVIKNSLEEF
;
A
#
# COMPACT_ATOMS: atom_id res chain seq x y z
N MET A 1 -13.18 10.81 -17.42
CA MET A 1 -11.98 11.58 -16.97
C MET A 1 -11.92 11.52 -15.45
N ILE A 2 -10.81 11.04 -14.91
CA ILE A 2 -10.56 10.93 -13.48
C ILE A 2 -10.32 12.33 -12.89
N LYS A 3 -10.95 12.60 -11.74
CA LYS A 3 -10.83 13.86 -10.99
C LYS A 3 -10.06 13.68 -9.67
N THR A 4 -10.09 12.48 -9.12
CA THR A 4 -9.43 12.17 -7.85
C THR A 4 -8.74 10.83 -7.94
N VAL A 5 -7.46 10.79 -7.54
CA VAL A 5 -6.65 9.58 -7.42
C VAL A 5 -6.43 9.32 -5.94
N PHE A 6 -6.86 8.16 -5.48
CA PHE A 6 -6.53 7.62 -4.16
C PHE A 6 -5.34 6.70 -4.29
N LEU A 7 -4.26 7.00 -3.60
CA LEU A 7 -3.02 6.25 -3.63
C LEU A 7 -2.78 5.64 -2.25
N ASP A 8 -2.65 4.32 -2.18
CA ASP A 8 -2.29 3.66 -0.93
C ASP A 8 -0.86 4.00 -0.52
N LEU A 9 -0.55 3.81 0.75
CA LEU A 9 0.75 4.10 1.33
C LEU A 9 1.58 2.83 1.51
N ASP A 10 1.02 1.85 2.24
CA ASP A 10 1.75 0.67 2.64
C ASP A 10 2.04 -0.23 1.43
N ASP A 11 3.29 -0.61 1.27
CA ASP A 11 3.78 -1.44 0.17
C ASP A 11 3.50 -0.91 -1.26
N VAL A 12 2.92 0.27 -1.36
CA VAL A 12 2.87 1.05 -2.61
C VAL A 12 3.99 2.09 -2.62
N LEU A 13 4.07 2.92 -1.58
CA LEU A 13 5.10 3.94 -1.40
C LEU A 13 6.05 3.61 -0.24
N ALA A 14 5.51 3.31 0.95
CA ALA A 14 6.26 2.94 2.14
C ALA A 14 6.44 1.43 2.21
N ASP A 15 7.66 0.94 2.41
CA ASP A 15 8.04 -0.49 2.38
C ASP A 15 7.66 -1.18 3.72
N PHE A 16 6.34 -1.37 3.91
CA PHE A 16 5.78 -1.91 5.15
C PHE A 16 6.25 -3.34 5.41
N MET A 17 6.16 -4.22 4.42
CA MET A 17 6.52 -5.63 4.59
C MET A 17 7.97 -5.82 4.95
N LYS A 18 8.89 -5.12 4.31
CA LYS A 18 10.31 -5.15 4.66
C LYS A 18 10.56 -4.57 6.06
N GLY A 19 9.89 -3.47 6.39
CA GLY A 19 9.95 -2.88 7.73
C GLY A 19 9.48 -3.84 8.81
N LEU A 20 8.35 -4.54 8.58
CA LEU A 20 7.78 -5.52 9.50
C LEU A 20 8.73 -6.71 9.72
N HIS A 21 9.28 -7.27 8.65
CA HIS A 21 10.26 -8.36 8.75
C HIS A 21 11.49 -7.93 9.56
N LYS A 22 11.99 -6.72 9.30
CA LYS A 22 13.11 -6.13 10.08
C LYS A 22 12.75 -5.99 11.56
N ALA A 23 11.57 -5.49 11.89
CA ALA A 23 11.12 -5.29 13.28
C ALA A 23 10.96 -6.63 14.02
N LEU A 24 10.53 -7.67 13.33
CA LEU A 24 10.39 -9.04 13.85
C LEU A 24 11.72 -9.83 13.82
N ASN A 25 12.80 -9.26 13.28
CA ASN A 25 14.09 -9.92 13.08
C ASN A 25 13.97 -11.21 12.23
N ILE A 26 13.16 -11.15 11.16
CA ILE A 26 12.92 -12.23 10.20
C ILE A 26 13.56 -11.84 8.86
N SER A 27 14.13 -12.80 8.13
CA SER A 27 14.66 -12.53 6.80
C SER A 27 13.50 -12.17 5.84
N TYR A 28 13.75 -11.20 4.96
CA TYR A 28 12.82 -10.76 3.94
C TYR A 28 13.41 -11.05 2.56
N ASP A 29 12.70 -11.83 1.78
CA ASP A 29 13.06 -12.12 0.39
C ASP A 29 11.89 -11.75 -0.51
N TYR A 30 11.94 -10.56 -1.11
CA TYR A 30 10.90 -10.05 -2.01
C TYR A 30 10.71 -10.96 -3.22
N SER A 31 11.80 -11.49 -3.79
CA SER A 31 11.76 -12.28 -5.03
C SER A 31 11.17 -13.68 -4.85
N ASN A 32 11.23 -14.21 -3.63
CA ASN A 32 10.73 -15.56 -3.29
C ASN A 32 9.64 -15.50 -2.21
N TYR A 33 8.94 -14.38 -2.11
CA TYR A 33 7.87 -14.23 -1.13
C TYR A 33 6.73 -15.22 -1.46
N PRO A 34 6.21 -15.98 -0.48
CA PRO A 34 5.17 -16.96 -0.76
C PRO A 34 3.84 -16.28 -1.13
N TYR A 35 3.26 -16.72 -2.25
CA TYR A 35 1.93 -16.29 -2.68
C TYR A 35 0.91 -17.39 -2.41
N ARG A 36 -0.25 -17.01 -1.87
CA ARG A 36 -1.43 -17.88 -1.76
C ARG A 36 -2.65 -17.11 -2.24
N LYS A 37 -3.29 -17.63 -3.28
CA LYS A 37 -4.48 -17.00 -3.86
C LYS A 37 -5.59 -16.81 -2.82
N GLY A 38 -6.11 -15.58 -2.74
CA GLY A 38 -7.19 -15.22 -1.83
C GLY A 38 -6.77 -15.03 -0.37
N ASP A 39 -5.48 -15.14 -0.07
CA ASP A 39 -4.93 -15.02 1.27
C ASP A 39 -4.03 -13.79 1.36
N TRP A 40 -4.68 -12.62 1.29
CA TRP A 40 -3.97 -11.35 1.46
C TRP A 40 -3.57 -11.10 2.92
N ASP A 41 -4.10 -11.87 3.88
CA ASP A 41 -3.74 -11.73 5.30
C ASP A 41 -2.33 -12.27 5.58
N ILE A 42 -1.36 -11.58 4.97
CA ILE A 42 0.06 -11.81 5.16
C ILE A 42 0.48 -11.80 6.63
N LEU A 43 -0.25 -11.05 7.45
CA LEU A 43 0.08 -10.87 8.87
C LEU A 43 -0.23 -12.11 9.73
N GLY A 44 -1.12 -12.99 9.27
CA GLY A 44 -1.53 -14.18 10.01
C GLY A 44 -1.12 -15.51 9.38
N HIS A 45 -0.74 -15.52 8.09
CA HIS A 45 -0.65 -16.78 7.35
C HIS A 45 0.68 -17.04 6.65
N GLN A 46 1.56 -16.05 6.55
CA GLN A 46 2.76 -16.18 5.72
C GLN A 46 4.08 -15.85 6.44
N ILE A 47 4.05 -15.11 7.54
CA ILE A 47 5.27 -14.76 8.27
C ILE A 47 5.52 -15.76 9.38
N MET A 48 6.70 -16.39 9.35
CA MET A 48 7.11 -17.40 10.33
C MET A 48 8.21 -16.84 11.24
N LEU A 49 8.02 -16.94 12.55
CA LEU A 49 9.02 -16.62 13.56
C LEU A 49 9.32 -17.88 14.40
N ASN A 50 10.55 -18.37 14.37
CA ASN A 50 10.98 -19.56 15.10
C ASN A 50 10.14 -20.83 14.82
N GLY A 51 9.61 -20.97 13.60
CA GLY A 51 8.79 -22.11 13.19
C GLY A 51 7.30 -22.00 13.51
N GLU A 52 6.86 -20.89 14.10
CA GLU A 52 5.45 -20.60 14.38
C GLU A 52 4.99 -19.41 13.54
N LEU A 53 3.70 -19.38 13.18
CA LEU A 53 3.10 -18.24 12.49
C LEU A 53 3.09 -17.01 13.39
N VAL A 54 3.52 -15.88 12.86
CA VAL A 54 3.44 -14.59 13.54
C VAL A 54 1.98 -14.20 13.70
N THR A 55 1.58 -13.85 14.91
CA THR A 55 0.20 -13.41 15.17
C THR A 55 -0.01 -11.96 14.79
N PHE A 56 -1.25 -11.60 14.52
CA PHE A 56 -1.65 -10.21 14.27
C PHE A 56 -1.24 -9.28 15.42
N GLU A 57 -1.36 -9.75 16.68
CA GLU A 57 -0.98 -8.99 17.87
C GLU A 57 0.52 -8.70 17.91
N GLN A 58 1.35 -9.66 17.51
CA GLN A 58 2.81 -9.46 17.42
C GLN A 58 3.15 -8.41 16.35
N CYS A 59 2.53 -8.47 15.18
CA CYS A 59 2.68 -7.46 14.14
C CYS A 59 2.22 -6.08 14.62
N ASN A 60 1.02 -6.00 15.22
CA ASN A 60 0.48 -4.76 15.72
C ASN A 60 1.35 -4.13 16.83
N ALA A 61 1.96 -4.94 17.68
CA ALA A 61 2.86 -4.47 18.72
C ALA A 61 4.18 -3.87 18.16
N CYS A 62 4.65 -4.35 17.01
CA CYS A 62 5.83 -3.79 16.35
C CYS A 62 5.54 -2.45 15.65
N CYS A 63 4.30 -2.21 15.22
CA CYS A 63 3.90 -1.06 14.41
C CYS A 63 3.65 0.21 15.25
N ASN A 64 4.60 0.58 16.11
CA ASN A 64 4.56 1.83 16.87
C ASN A 64 4.94 3.05 16.01
N THR A 65 4.90 4.25 16.57
CA THR A 65 5.21 5.50 15.87
C THR A 65 6.59 5.46 15.20
N ILE A 66 7.62 4.97 15.90
CA ILE A 66 9.01 4.91 15.38
C ILE A 66 9.09 3.96 14.20
N PHE A 67 8.42 2.80 14.27
CA PHE A 67 8.34 1.85 13.15
C PHE A 67 7.91 2.55 11.86
N TRP A 68 6.81 3.33 11.92
CA TRP A 68 6.29 4.02 10.73
C TRP A 68 7.24 5.10 10.21
N ILE A 69 7.85 5.89 11.10
CA ILE A 69 8.80 6.94 10.74
C ILE A 69 10.02 6.36 10.03
N ASP A 70 10.49 5.20 10.49
CA ASP A 70 11.70 4.54 9.99
C ASP A 70 11.49 3.72 8.70
N LEU A 71 10.25 3.62 8.20
CA LEU A 71 10.00 2.93 6.94
C LEU A 71 10.72 3.66 5.78
N GLY A 72 11.43 2.89 4.99
CA GLY A 72 11.94 3.36 3.70
C GLY A 72 10.83 3.40 2.65
N TRP A 73 11.16 3.97 1.50
CA TRP A 73 10.35 3.81 0.29
C TRP A 73 10.44 2.36 -0.22
N THR A 74 9.38 1.89 -0.89
CA THR A 74 9.48 0.70 -1.74
C THR A 74 10.51 0.93 -2.84
N CYS A 75 11.06 -0.14 -3.39
CA CYS A 75 12.13 -0.03 -4.40
C CYS A 75 11.70 0.73 -5.67
N ASP A 76 10.42 0.81 -5.94
CA ASP A 76 9.78 1.43 -7.10
C ASP A 76 8.83 2.60 -6.74
N GLY A 77 8.66 2.92 -5.46
CA GLY A 77 7.67 3.90 -4.99
C GLY A 77 7.88 5.32 -5.55
N HIS A 78 9.13 5.76 -5.67
CA HIS A 78 9.43 7.06 -6.28
C HIS A 78 9.04 7.11 -7.76
N GLU A 79 9.30 6.02 -8.51
CA GLU A 79 8.99 5.92 -9.92
C GLU A 79 7.47 5.77 -10.15
N ILE A 80 6.77 5.03 -9.29
CA ILE A 80 5.32 4.93 -9.30
C ILE A 80 4.68 6.31 -9.09
N LEU A 81 5.10 7.03 -8.05
CA LEU A 81 4.59 8.38 -7.78
C LEU A 81 4.86 9.32 -8.95
N ARG A 82 6.05 9.25 -9.55
CA ARG A 82 6.39 10.07 -10.74
C ARG A 82 5.47 9.74 -11.90
N ALA A 83 5.27 8.46 -12.21
CA ALA A 83 4.39 8.05 -13.31
C ALA A 83 2.94 8.55 -13.12
N ILE A 84 2.44 8.58 -11.88
CA ILE A 84 1.13 9.13 -11.55
C ILE A 84 1.11 10.65 -11.76
N LEU A 85 2.16 11.37 -11.31
CA LEU A 85 2.28 12.83 -11.44
C LEU A 85 2.50 13.29 -12.89
N ASP A 86 2.98 12.42 -13.78
CA ASP A 86 3.09 12.72 -15.21
C ASP A 86 1.71 12.81 -15.91
N ILE A 87 0.65 12.26 -15.27
CA ILE A 87 -0.71 12.18 -15.83
C ILE A 87 -1.70 13.04 -15.03
N PHE A 88 -1.57 13.07 -13.70
CA PHE A 88 -2.51 13.76 -12.80
C PHE A 88 -1.84 14.90 -12.05
N ASP A 89 -2.56 15.99 -11.87
CA ASP A 89 -2.09 17.09 -11.03
C ASP A 89 -1.97 16.66 -9.55
N ALA A 90 -0.96 17.17 -8.86
CA ALA A 90 -0.73 16.84 -7.43
C ALA A 90 -1.93 17.15 -6.52
N ASN A 91 -2.77 18.11 -6.88
CA ASN A 91 -3.99 18.44 -6.14
C ASN A 91 -5.14 17.42 -6.33
N GLN A 92 -5.02 16.52 -7.31
CA GLN A 92 -5.96 15.42 -7.53
C GLN A 92 -5.57 14.17 -6.73
N ILE A 93 -4.34 14.11 -6.20
CA ILE A 93 -3.80 12.94 -5.51
C ILE A 93 -4.06 13.04 -4.02
N TYR A 94 -4.69 11.99 -3.48
CA TYR A 94 -4.96 11.80 -2.06
C TYR A 94 -4.33 10.49 -1.61
N LEU A 95 -3.52 10.53 -0.53
CA LEU A 95 -3.11 9.30 0.13
C LEU A 95 -4.31 8.71 0.88
N LEU A 96 -4.58 7.42 0.70
CA LEU A 96 -5.68 6.71 1.33
C LEU A 96 -5.19 5.41 1.94
N THR A 97 -4.95 5.40 3.24
CA THR A 97 -4.32 4.27 3.94
C THR A 97 -5.11 3.87 5.19
N ALA A 98 -5.01 2.60 5.57
CA ALA A 98 -5.62 2.07 6.78
C ALA A 98 -4.59 2.02 7.93
N PRO A 99 -4.93 2.47 9.15
CA PRO A 99 -4.07 2.29 10.29
C PRO A 99 -4.19 0.87 10.86
N MET A 100 -3.11 0.34 11.44
CA MET A 100 -3.23 -0.77 12.39
C MET A 100 -4.08 -0.33 13.59
N PRO A 101 -4.71 -1.24 14.34
CA PRO A 101 -5.64 -0.86 15.42
C PRO A 101 -4.98 -0.26 16.66
N ASN A 102 -3.67 -0.06 16.67
CA ASN A 102 -3.01 0.70 17.73
C ASN A 102 -3.08 2.22 17.50
N LEU A 103 -3.05 3.00 18.59
CA LEU A 103 -3.20 4.45 18.50
C LEU A 103 -2.00 5.18 17.88
N GLU A 104 -0.85 4.53 17.80
CA GLU A 104 0.39 5.13 17.33
C GLU A 104 0.52 5.12 15.80
N THR A 105 -0.14 4.18 15.14
CA THR A 105 -0.03 4.00 13.69
C THR A 105 -0.42 5.25 12.91
N ALA A 106 -1.55 5.86 13.23
CA ALA A 106 -2.02 7.04 12.49
C ALA A 106 -1.03 8.20 12.63
N SER A 107 -0.49 8.42 13.81
CA SER A 107 0.53 9.45 14.06
C SER A 107 1.82 9.14 13.30
N GLY A 108 2.29 7.90 13.35
CA GLY A 108 3.50 7.47 12.65
C GLY A 108 3.39 7.62 11.13
N LYS A 109 2.26 7.20 10.53
CA LYS A 109 1.99 7.39 9.10
C LYS A 109 1.96 8.88 8.71
N MET A 110 1.31 9.73 9.51
CA MET A 110 1.32 11.18 9.26
C MET A 110 2.72 11.77 9.34
N MET A 111 3.57 11.30 10.25
CA MET A 111 4.96 11.75 10.34
C MET A 111 5.76 11.27 9.13
N TRP A 112 5.57 10.02 8.70
CA TRP A 112 6.19 9.53 7.47
C TRP A 112 5.80 10.40 6.25
N VAL A 113 4.51 10.72 6.11
CA VAL A 113 4.02 11.60 5.03
C VAL A 113 4.61 13.00 5.14
N HIS A 114 4.71 13.55 6.33
CA HIS A 114 5.32 14.86 6.57
C HIS A 114 6.78 14.92 6.09
N GLU A 115 7.57 13.88 6.37
CA GLU A 115 8.99 13.82 6.02
C GLU A 115 9.22 13.49 4.53
N ASN A 116 8.42 12.58 3.97
CA ASN A 116 8.65 12.02 2.65
C ASN A 116 7.78 12.63 1.54
N LEU A 117 6.56 13.09 1.87
CA LEU A 117 5.57 13.63 0.93
C LEU A 117 4.83 14.85 1.48
N PRO A 118 5.54 15.92 1.87
CA PRO A 118 4.91 17.09 2.52
C PRO A 118 3.82 17.74 1.66
N VAL A 119 3.88 17.62 0.35
CA VAL A 119 2.86 18.12 -0.58
C VAL A 119 1.53 17.38 -0.41
N CYS A 120 1.53 16.11 -0.01
CA CYS A 120 0.33 15.30 0.21
C CYS A 120 -0.23 15.41 1.63
N LEU A 121 0.41 16.14 2.55
CA LEU A 121 0.03 16.18 3.95
C LEU A 121 -1.43 16.61 4.18
N LYS A 122 -1.93 17.56 3.41
CA LYS A 122 -3.33 18.04 3.47
C LYS A 122 -4.31 17.10 2.76
N ASN A 123 -3.79 16.23 1.90
CA ASN A 123 -4.54 15.29 1.09
C ASN A 123 -4.33 13.86 1.60
N THR A 124 -4.16 13.67 2.90
CA THR A 124 -3.98 12.34 3.51
C THR A 124 -5.22 11.93 4.28
N ILE A 125 -5.76 10.77 3.94
CA ILE A 125 -6.90 10.12 4.59
C ILE A 125 -6.40 8.85 5.25
N ILE A 126 -6.48 8.81 6.59
CA ILE A 126 -6.18 7.61 7.36
C ILE A 126 -7.48 7.10 7.94
N THR A 127 -7.93 5.91 7.54
CA THR A 127 -9.21 5.36 7.96
C THR A 127 -9.21 3.83 7.93
N GLN A 128 -9.94 3.22 8.88
CA GLN A 128 -10.28 1.80 8.84
C GLN A 128 -11.59 1.53 8.07
N ALA A 129 -12.29 2.57 7.65
CA ALA A 129 -13.48 2.40 6.82
C ALA A 129 -13.09 1.81 5.44
N PRO A 130 -13.93 0.97 4.86
CA PRO A 130 -13.66 0.38 3.54
C PRO A 130 -13.41 1.45 2.48
N LYS A 131 -12.36 1.29 1.69
CA LYS A 131 -11.94 2.26 0.66
C LYS A 131 -13.01 2.46 -0.43
N HIS A 132 -13.80 1.43 -0.70
CA HIS A 132 -14.88 1.49 -1.70
C HIS A 132 -15.99 2.52 -1.38
N LEU A 133 -16.10 3.00 -0.13
CA LEU A 133 -17.03 4.09 0.21
C LEU A 133 -16.69 5.41 -0.51
N LEU A 134 -15.48 5.54 -1.04
CA LEU A 134 -15.01 6.69 -1.80
C LEU A 134 -15.09 6.46 -3.31
N ALA A 135 -15.57 5.29 -3.75
CA ALA A 135 -15.67 4.93 -5.15
C ALA A 135 -16.74 5.76 -5.87
N ARG A 136 -16.37 6.32 -7.01
CA ARG A 136 -17.23 7.06 -7.95
C ARG A 136 -16.68 6.89 -9.37
N PRO A 137 -17.47 7.13 -10.43
CA PRO A 137 -17.01 6.98 -11.81
C PRO A 137 -15.82 7.87 -12.19
N ASP A 138 -15.55 8.91 -11.42
CA ASP A 138 -14.44 9.86 -11.63
C ASP A 138 -13.32 9.72 -10.58
N THR A 139 -13.27 8.59 -9.85
CA THR A 139 -12.21 8.28 -8.88
C THR A 139 -11.42 7.04 -9.29
N LEU A 140 -10.11 7.08 -9.05
CA LEU A 140 -9.17 5.99 -9.29
C LEU A 140 -8.52 5.60 -7.96
N LEU A 141 -8.51 4.30 -7.62
CA LEU A 141 -7.73 3.74 -6.51
C LEU A 141 -6.50 3.03 -7.08
N ILE A 142 -5.32 3.30 -6.51
CA ILE A 142 -4.06 2.60 -6.78
C ILE A 142 -3.62 1.96 -5.45
N ASP A 143 -3.62 0.63 -5.39
CA ASP A 143 -3.49 -0.14 -4.15
C ASP A 143 -2.83 -1.49 -4.46
N ASP A 144 -2.14 -2.11 -3.51
CA ASP A 144 -1.53 -3.43 -3.68
C ASP A 144 -2.44 -4.59 -3.22
N LYS A 145 -3.59 -4.26 -2.62
CA LYS A 145 -4.54 -5.25 -2.11
C LYS A 145 -5.64 -5.55 -3.10
N ASP A 146 -5.69 -6.81 -3.61
CA ASP A 146 -6.71 -7.28 -4.56
C ASP A 146 -8.14 -6.90 -4.11
N GLN A 147 -8.50 -7.24 -2.88
CA GLN A 147 -9.83 -6.97 -2.35
C GLN A 147 -10.21 -5.48 -2.39
N ASN A 148 -9.28 -4.57 -2.08
CA ASN A 148 -9.55 -3.14 -2.12
C ASN A 148 -9.88 -2.68 -3.56
N ILE A 149 -9.13 -3.19 -4.53
CA ILE A 149 -9.33 -2.86 -5.96
C ILE A 149 -10.65 -3.42 -6.46
N ASP A 150 -10.96 -4.67 -6.15
CA ASP A 150 -12.19 -5.32 -6.60
C ASP A 150 -13.42 -4.65 -6.02
N GLU A 151 -13.47 -4.44 -4.70
CA GLU A 151 -14.57 -3.75 -4.03
C GLU A 151 -14.73 -2.29 -4.54
N PHE A 152 -13.63 -1.60 -4.84
CA PHE A 152 -13.67 -0.24 -5.35
C PHE A 152 -14.25 -0.18 -6.77
N ARG A 153 -13.88 -1.15 -7.63
CA ARG A 153 -14.45 -1.31 -8.99
C ARG A 153 -15.92 -1.69 -8.94
N GLU A 154 -16.30 -2.65 -8.09
CA GLU A 154 -17.70 -3.07 -7.90
C GLU A 154 -18.58 -1.91 -7.43
N ALA A 155 -18.03 -1.00 -6.62
CA ALA A 155 -18.72 0.21 -6.18
C ALA A 155 -18.75 1.35 -7.22
N GLY A 156 -18.21 1.11 -8.43
CA GLY A 156 -18.29 2.03 -9.58
C GLY A 156 -17.10 2.98 -9.73
N GLY A 157 -16.02 2.79 -8.97
CA GLY A 157 -14.74 3.47 -9.17
C GLY A 157 -13.86 2.79 -10.21
N GLN A 158 -12.69 3.36 -10.46
CA GLN A 158 -11.62 2.74 -11.25
C GLN A 158 -10.52 2.25 -10.29
N GLY A 159 -9.76 1.23 -10.69
CA GLY A 159 -8.72 0.68 -9.83
C GLY A 159 -7.50 0.20 -10.61
N ILE A 160 -6.32 0.41 -10.08
CA ILE A 160 -5.05 -0.18 -10.55
C ILE A 160 -4.46 -0.98 -9.41
N LEU A 161 -4.30 -2.30 -9.61
CA LEU A 161 -3.59 -3.17 -8.68
C LEU A 161 -2.09 -3.01 -8.90
N VAL A 162 -1.37 -2.64 -7.85
CA VAL A 162 0.09 -2.55 -7.87
C VAL A 162 0.68 -3.95 -7.72
N PRO A 163 1.41 -4.49 -8.72
CA PRO A 163 2.00 -5.81 -8.60
C PRO A 163 2.93 -5.94 -7.40
N ARG A 164 2.63 -6.91 -6.53
CA ARG A 164 3.44 -7.27 -5.37
C ARG A 164 3.49 -8.80 -5.23
N PRO A 165 4.53 -9.37 -4.56
CA PRO A 165 4.65 -10.82 -4.44
C PRO A 165 3.46 -11.51 -3.75
N TRP A 166 2.66 -10.78 -3.00
CA TRP A 166 1.53 -11.29 -2.20
C TRP A 166 0.16 -11.06 -2.82
N ASN A 167 0.05 -10.56 -4.04
CA ASN A 167 -1.24 -10.35 -4.71
C ASN A 167 -1.37 -11.10 -6.04
N GLU A 168 -2.52 -11.02 -6.69
CA GLU A 168 -2.81 -11.75 -7.94
C GLU A 168 -1.83 -11.43 -9.07
N LEU A 169 -1.19 -10.26 -9.04
CA LEU A 169 -0.17 -9.86 -10.00
C LEU A 169 1.26 -10.24 -9.58
N HIS A 170 1.43 -11.19 -8.64
CA HIS A 170 2.74 -11.62 -8.12
C HIS A 170 3.74 -12.00 -9.21
N GLY A 171 3.29 -12.58 -10.31
CA GLY A 171 4.16 -12.90 -11.44
C GLY A 171 4.76 -11.67 -12.15
N TRP A 172 4.20 -10.48 -11.90
CA TRP A 172 4.65 -9.20 -12.46
C TRP A 172 5.35 -8.31 -11.43
N ALA A 173 5.58 -8.81 -10.22
CA ALA A 173 6.20 -8.03 -9.14
C ALA A 173 7.62 -7.53 -9.44
N GLY A 174 8.32 -8.14 -10.41
CA GLY A 174 9.61 -7.65 -10.94
C GLY A 174 9.48 -6.57 -12.02
N GLU A 175 8.28 -6.35 -12.55
CA GLU A 175 7.97 -5.41 -13.63
C GLU A 175 6.89 -4.41 -13.24
N THR A 176 6.71 -4.16 -11.95
CA THR A 176 5.64 -3.32 -11.37
C THR A 176 5.49 -1.99 -12.09
N LEU A 177 6.60 -1.26 -12.28
CA LEU A 177 6.55 0.06 -12.90
C LEU A 177 6.01 0.02 -14.33
N GLN A 178 6.33 -1.02 -15.11
CA GLN A 178 5.81 -1.16 -16.48
C GLN A 178 4.31 -1.45 -16.47
N VAL A 179 3.84 -2.30 -15.56
CA VAL A 179 2.41 -2.60 -15.40
C VAL A 179 1.64 -1.34 -15.01
N ILE A 180 2.14 -0.56 -14.04
CA ILE A 180 1.52 0.69 -13.62
C ILE A 180 1.44 1.69 -14.78
N LYS A 181 2.54 1.90 -15.53
CA LYS A 181 2.55 2.81 -16.67
C LYS A 181 1.54 2.41 -17.74
N ASN A 182 1.50 1.13 -18.09
CA ASN A 182 0.54 0.63 -19.08
C ASN A 182 -0.91 0.83 -18.60
N SER A 183 -1.19 0.59 -17.32
CA SER A 183 -2.53 0.80 -16.76
C SER A 183 -2.92 2.28 -16.71
N LEU A 184 -1.97 3.17 -16.49
CA LEU A 184 -2.21 4.62 -16.47
C LEU A 184 -2.49 5.21 -17.86
N GLU A 185 -2.05 4.56 -18.94
CA GLU A 185 -2.35 4.99 -20.33
C GLU A 185 -3.85 4.91 -20.68
N GLU A 186 -4.66 4.22 -19.87
CA GLU A 186 -6.11 4.10 -20.05
C GLU A 186 -6.89 5.35 -19.57
N PHE A 187 -6.25 6.28 -18.87
CA PHE A 187 -6.86 7.45 -18.24
C PHE A 187 -6.43 8.77 -18.83
#